data_cd96a7ce013ddd33e5dcf0a6103b292b
#
_entry.id   cd96a7ce013ddd33e5dcf0a6103b292b
#
_cell.length_a   1.000
_cell.length_b   1.000
_cell.length_c   1.000
_cell.angle_alpha   90.00
_cell.angle_beta   90.00
_cell.angle_gamma   90.00
#
_symmetry.space_group_name_H-M   'P 1'
#
loop_
_entity.id
_entity.type
_entity.pdbx_description
1 polymer ?
#
loop_
_entity_poly.entity_id
_entity_poly.type
_entity_poly.pdbx_seq_one_letter_code
_entity_poly.pdbx_strand_id
1 'polypeptide(L)'
;MNALLIALPLLIGSCSDDNNSYNDPATVPTDIIQTVVKTTDNISIGVSTDKAAYKPGETVRFTVTDGTLPSSAHVRYRHGADVIADENIGSTSWTWTAPQADYTGYMADIYTTDANNQQTIYATIGVDVSSDWARFPRYGFIASYGNDRTSDVIASELSMLNRCHINGLQFYDWQYKQHWPLGGTPDNLLESYKDIANRDNYTSVVKDYIAQAHSFGMKAMFYNLCFGVFDDAKADGVGDHWYIYTDQNHSKCDRHQLPSDWKSDIYLVNPSNKDWQNYLADRNDDVYKALDFDGFHIDQLGDRGTDYDYYGSQVNLPNGYASFIRAMKERQPDKRLVMNAVSNYGSDKIVS
;
A
#
# COMPACT_ATOMS: atom_id res chain seq x y z
N MET A 1 -15.63 -22.30 -12.13
CA MET A 1 -15.89 -21.23 -13.12
C MET A 1 -14.63 -20.38 -13.21
N ASN A 2 -14.06 -20.28 -14.42
CA ASN A 2 -12.72 -19.71 -14.63
C ASN A 2 -12.75 -18.18 -14.54
N ALA A 3 -12.01 -17.64 -13.58
CA ALA A 3 -11.70 -16.21 -13.55
C ALA A 3 -10.67 -15.89 -14.64
N LEU A 4 -11.09 -15.10 -15.62
CA LEU A 4 -10.24 -14.63 -16.72
C LEU A 4 -9.37 -13.47 -16.19
N LEU A 5 -8.10 -13.76 -15.89
CA LEU A 5 -7.08 -12.72 -15.70
C LEU A 5 -6.77 -12.11 -17.06
N ILE A 6 -7.16 -10.86 -17.26
CA ILE A 6 -6.67 -10.06 -18.39
C ILE A 6 -5.33 -9.45 -17.97
N ALA A 7 -4.26 -10.07 -18.45
CA ALA A 7 -2.92 -9.49 -18.38
C ALA A 7 -2.76 -8.43 -19.48
N LEU A 8 -2.59 -7.17 -19.09
CA LEU A 8 -2.18 -6.11 -19.99
C LEU A 8 -0.66 -6.20 -20.21
N PRO A 9 -0.15 -6.17 -21.46
CA PRO A 9 1.29 -6.21 -21.68
C PRO A 9 1.94 -4.88 -21.28
N LEU A 10 2.92 -4.94 -20.38
CA LEU A 10 3.85 -3.84 -20.13
C LEU A 10 4.71 -3.62 -21.39
N LEU A 11 4.54 -2.49 -22.04
CA LEU A 11 5.50 -1.97 -22.99
C LEU A 11 6.69 -1.39 -22.22
N ILE A 12 7.78 -2.14 -22.19
CA ILE A 12 9.07 -1.65 -21.72
C ILE A 12 9.65 -0.79 -22.85
N GLY A 13 9.53 0.52 -22.71
CA GLY A 13 10.27 1.47 -23.53
C GLY A 13 11.72 1.48 -23.08
N SER A 14 12.62 0.98 -23.91
CA SER A 14 14.06 1.13 -23.72
C SER A 14 14.44 2.60 -23.94
N CYS A 15 15.00 3.25 -22.92
CA CYS A 15 15.77 4.46 -23.13
C CYS A 15 17.12 4.08 -23.74
N SER A 16 17.37 4.57 -24.94
CA SER A 16 18.63 4.46 -25.64
C SER A 16 19.63 5.51 -25.15
N ASP A 17 20.83 5.05 -24.88
CA ASP A 17 22.13 5.67 -25.04
C ASP A 17 22.29 7.19 -24.91
N ASP A 18 22.84 7.61 -23.78
CA ASP A 18 23.76 8.74 -23.77
C ASP A 18 25.17 8.25 -23.44
N ASN A 19 26.02 8.32 -24.45
CA ASN A 19 27.47 8.14 -24.35
C ASN A 19 28.04 9.17 -23.39
N ASN A 20 28.33 8.75 -22.16
CA ASN A 20 29.26 9.48 -21.31
C ASN A 20 30.43 8.56 -20.97
N SER A 21 31.54 8.79 -21.65
CA SER A 21 32.83 8.16 -21.40
C SER A 21 33.33 8.54 -20.01
N TYR A 22 33.12 7.66 -19.02
CA TYR A 22 33.92 7.69 -17.80
C TYR A 22 35.25 6.96 -18.06
N ASN A 23 36.24 7.73 -18.43
CA ASN A 23 37.66 7.33 -18.29
C ASN A 23 38.02 7.67 -16.84
N ASP A 24 38.15 6.68 -15.99
CA ASP A 24 39.32 6.47 -15.12
C ASP A 24 39.18 5.16 -14.34
N PRO A 25 39.99 4.16 -14.56
CA PRO A 25 40.13 3.06 -13.64
C PRO A 25 40.95 3.55 -12.46
N ALA A 26 40.29 4.00 -11.39
CA ALA A 26 40.99 4.13 -10.12
C ALA A 26 41.63 2.77 -9.81
N THR A 27 42.96 2.75 -9.76
CA THR A 27 43.75 1.59 -9.36
C THR A 27 43.28 1.16 -7.97
N VAL A 28 42.51 0.08 -7.93
CA VAL A 28 42.14 -0.60 -6.67
C VAL A 28 43.48 -1.10 -6.09
N PRO A 29 43.84 -0.77 -4.84
CA PRO A 29 45.01 -1.31 -4.20
C PRO A 29 44.94 -2.84 -4.19
N THR A 30 45.93 -3.49 -4.80
CA THR A 30 45.98 -4.95 -5.00
C THR A 30 46.36 -5.75 -3.76
N ASP A 31 46.40 -5.12 -2.57
CA ASP A 31 46.94 -5.75 -1.36
C ASP A 31 45.90 -6.03 -0.27
N ILE A 32 44.58 -5.99 -0.57
CA ILE A 32 43.60 -6.58 0.31
C ILE A 32 43.39 -8.02 -0.14
N ILE A 33 44.16 -8.95 0.43
CA ILE A 33 43.80 -10.36 0.43
C ILE A 33 42.55 -10.48 1.31
N GLN A 34 41.38 -10.16 0.75
CA GLN A 34 40.13 -10.60 1.33
C GLN A 34 40.17 -12.12 1.25
N THR A 35 40.24 -12.77 2.40
CA THR A 35 39.98 -14.19 2.49
C THR A 35 38.56 -14.37 1.98
N VAL A 36 38.43 -14.78 0.71
CA VAL A 36 37.10 -15.02 0.12
C VAL A 36 36.52 -16.20 0.88
N VAL A 37 35.65 -15.90 1.81
CA VAL A 37 34.87 -16.93 2.51
C VAL A 37 33.97 -17.55 1.45
N LYS A 38 34.21 -18.82 1.12
CA LYS A 38 33.33 -19.55 0.21
C LYS A 38 31.97 -19.66 0.85
N THR A 39 31.01 -19.02 0.27
CA THR A 39 29.61 -19.09 0.71
C THR A 39 28.83 -19.95 -0.26
N THR A 40 28.04 -20.88 0.27
CA THR A 40 27.10 -21.71 -0.50
C THR A 40 25.70 -21.45 0.02
N ASP A 41 24.76 -21.23 -0.87
CA ASP A 41 23.37 -21.11 -0.52
C ASP A 41 22.72 -22.49 -0.49
N ASN A 42 22.08 -22.81 0.63
CA ASN A 42 21.22 -23.99 0.80
C ASN A 42 19.97 -23.54 1.54
N ILE A 43 19.18 -22.68 0.89
CA ILE A 43 17.98 -22.09 1.48
C ILE A 43 16.97 -23.19 1.78
N SER A 44 16.80 -23.52 3.03
CA SER A 44 15.95 -24.62 3.50
C SER A 44 15.15 -24.28 4.76
N ILE A 45 15.25 -23.04 5.25
CA ILE A 45 14.57 -22.57 6.46
C ILE A 45 13.73 -21.35 6.09
N GLY A 46 12.46 -21.37 6.48
CA GLY A 46 11.59 -20.19 6.47
C GLY A 46 11.82 -19.37 7.73
N VAL A 47 12.01 -18.06 7.57
CA VAL A 47 12.13 -17.11 8.70
C VAL A 47 11.19 -15.93 8.45
N SER A 48 10.56 -15.45 9.51
CA SER A 48 9.74 -14.22 9.50
C SER A 48 10.15 -13.29 10.63
N THR A 49 9.83 -12.00 10.43
CA THR A 49 9.87 -10.97 11.48
C THR A 49 8.45 -10.70 11.99
N ASP A 50 8.33 -10.25 13.23
CA ASP A 50 7.02 -9.92 13.84
C ASP A 50 6.36 -8.67 13.24
N LYS A 51 7.14 -7.80 12.59
CA LYS A 51 6.64 -6.62 11.88
C LYS A 51 7.27 -6.45 10.50
N ALA A 52 6.59 -5.71 9.64
CA ALA A 52 7.06 -5.37 8.30
C ALA A 52 8.14 -4.27 8.30
N ALA A 53 8.15 -3.40 9.31
CA ALA A 53 9.13 -2.33 9.49
C ALA A 53 9.29 -1.99 10.98
N TYR A 54 10.43 -1.43 11.34
CA TYR A 54 10.81 -1.10 12.71
C TYR A 54 11.30 0.34 12.81
N LYS A 55 11.09 0.97 13.97
CA LYS A 55 11.72 2.26 14.27
C LYS A 55 13.18 2.06 14.68
N PRO A 56 14.04 3.09 14.55
CA PRO A 56 15.39 3.06 15.11
C PRO A 56 15.39 2.64 16.57
N GLY A 57 16.24 1.67 16.95
CA GLY A 57 16.36 1.13 18.29
C GLY A 57 15.25 0.16 18.71
N GLU A 58 14.29 -0.15 17.86
CA GLU A 58 13.21 -1.09 18.18
C GLU A 58 13.71 -2.54 18.16
N THR A 59 13.09 -3.39 18.97
CA THR A 59 13.42 -4.82 19.01
C THR A 59 12.72 -5.55 17.86
N VAL A 60 13.50 -6.21 17.02
CA VAL A 60 13.07 -7.12 15.97
C VAL A 60 12.99 -8.53 16.55
N ARG A 61 11.86 -9.21 16.40
CA ARG A 61 11.71 -10.63 16.75
C ARG A 61 11.69 -11.47 15.49
N PHE A 62 12.61 -12.42 15.42
CA PHE A 62 12.66 -13.42 14.34
C PHE A 62 12.04 -14.73 14.82
N THR A 63 11.43 -15.46 13.90
CA THR A 63 10.87 -16.78 14.14
C THR A 63 11.11 -17.67 12.93
N VAL A 64 11.63 -18.89 13.17
CA VAL A 64 11.69 -19.95 12.17
C VAL A 64 10.27 -20.46 11.93
N THR A 65 9.78 -20.32 10.71
CA THR A 65 8.41 -20.68 10.33
C THR A 65 8.32 -22.02 9.62
N ASP A 66 9.44 -22.48 9.07
CA ASP A 66 9.55 -23.76 8.36
C ASP A 66 10.99 -24.26 8.36
N GLY A 67 11.17 -25.57 8.20
CA GLY A 67 12.48 -26.22 8.19
C GLY A 67 13.06 -26.44 9.57
N THR A 68 14.32 -26.85 9.62
CA THR A 68 15.04 -27.17 10.88
C THR A 68 16.26 -26.29 11.03
N LEU A 69 16.32 -25.54 12.12
CA LEU A 69 17.48 -24.72 12.46
C LEU A 69 18.67 -25.65 12.83
N PRO A 70 19.85 -25.52 12.17
CA PRO A 70 21.04 -26.27 12.55
C PRO A 70 21.48 -25.94 13.98
N SER A 71 21.99 -26.91 14.71
CA SER A 71 22.44 -26.75 16.12
C SER A 71 23.60 -25.77 16.31
N SER A 72 24.37 -25.52 15.25
CA SER A 72 25.50 -24.58 15.21
C SER A 72 25.19 -23.33 14.40
N ALA A 73 23.92 -22.95 14.32
CA ALA A 73 23.50 -21.80 13.53
C ALA A 73 23.95 -20.48 14.15
N HIS A 74 24.43 -19.61 13.27
CA HIS A 74 24.68 -18.19 13.52
C HIS A 74 23.68 -17.33 12.77
N VAL A 75 23.44 -16.12 13.25
CA VAL A 75 22.84 -15.06 12.50
C VAL A 75 23.82 -13.92 12.34
N ARG A 76 24.02 -13.49 11.11
CA ARG A 76 24.82 -12.32 10.76
C ARG A 76 23.89 -11.21 10.27
N TYR A 77 23.98 -10.05 10.93
CA TYR A 77 23.26 -8.86 10.49
C TYR A 77 24.21 -7.98 9.68
N ARG A 78 23.77 -7.55 8.52
CA ARG A 78 24.61 -6.73 7.64
C ARG A 78 23.82 -5.61 6.95
N HIS A 79 24.51 -4.51 6.65
CA HIS A 79 24.07 -3.44 5.76
C HIS A 79 24.98 -3.45 4.51
N GLY A 80 24.42 -3.81 3.36
CA GLY A 80 25.24 -4.07 2.19
C GLY A 80 26.26 -5.20 2.46
N ALA A 81 27.55 -4.91 2.32
CA ALA A 81 28.66 -5.81 2.61
C ALA A 81 29.14 -5.76 4.08
N ASP A 82 28.78 -4.70 4.81
CA ASP A 82 29.27 -4.47 6.17
C ASP A 82 28.51 -5.30 7.19
N VAL A 83 29.22 -6.17 7.93
CA VAL A 83 28.67 -6.94 9.03
C VAL A 83 28.56 -6.04 10.26
N ILE A 84 27.33 -5.88 10.76
CA ILE A 84 26.99 -5.05 11.93
C ILE A 84 27.09 -5.85 13.22
N ALA A 85 26.62 -7.09 13.19
CA ALA A 85 26.68 -8.02 14.33
C ALA A 85 26.63 -9.47 13.81
N ASP A 86 27.15 -10.38 14.64
CA ASP A 86 27.16 -11.83 14.37
C ASP A 86 26.97 -12.56 15.71
N GLU A 87 26.00 -13.43 15.80
CA GLU A 87 25.57 -14.06 17.03
C GLU A 87 25.25 -15.54 16.81
N ASN A 88 25.49 -16.37 17.85
CA ASN A 88 24.96 -17.73 17.87
C ASN A 88 23.44 -17.71 18.13
N ILE A 89 22.69 -18.50 17.39
CA ILE A 89 21.26 -18.72 17.66
C ILE A 89 21.02 -20.17 18.04
N GLY A 90 20.52 -20.36 19.27
CA GLY A 90 20.20 -21.70 19.83
C GLY A 90 18.70 -22.00 19.90
N SER A 91 17.86 -21.12 19.38
CA SER A 91 16.40 -21.22 19.46
C SER A 91 15.75 -20.86 18.12
N THR A 92 14.58 -21.43 17.85
CA THR A 92 13.76 -21.11 16.68
C THR A 92 13.12 -19.72 16.75
N SER A 93 13.32 -19.00 17.85
CA SER A 93 12.95 -17.59 17.98
C SER A 93 14.04 -16.85 18.73
N TRP A 94 14.42 -15.66 18.20
CA TRP A 94 15.42 -14.78 18.81
C TRP A 94 15.08 -13.32 18.56
N THR A 95 15.81 -12.41 19.19
CA THR A 95 15.59 -10.96 19.06
C THR A 95 16.88 -10.24 18.72
N TRP A 96 16.75 -9.13 18.01
CA TRP A 96 17.83 -8.21 17.70
C TRP A 96 17.35 -6.77 17.90
N THR A 97 18.19 -5.93 18.47
CA THR A 97 17.89 -4.49 18.56
C THR A 97 18.34 -3.79 17.29
N ALA A 98 17.39 -3.20 16.57
CA ALA A 98 17.68 -2.45 15.36
C ALA A 98 18.63 -1.28 15.66
N PRO A 99 19.60 -0.96 14.78
CA PRO A 99 20.45 0.20 14.93
C PRO A 99 19.67 1.52 14.96
N GLN A 100 20.32 2.59 15.42
CA GLN A 100 19.72 3.93 15.49
C GLN A 100 19.68 4.67 14.14
N ALA A 101 20.31 4.11 13.09
CA ALA A 101 20.30 4.68 11.74
C ALA A 101 18.92 4.53 11.13
N ASP A 102 18.27 5.68 10.88
CA ASP A 102 16.94 5.72 10.26
C ASP A 102 17.02 5.53 8.74
N TYR A 103 15.92 5.07 8.14
CA TYR A 103 15.80 4.80 6.70
C TYR A 103 16.88 3.88 6.16
N THR A 104 17.20 2.83 6.93
CA THR A 104 18.27 1.88 6.61
C THR A 104 17.73 0.45 6.59
N GLY A 105 18.03 -0.26 5.50
CA GLY A 105 17.70 -1.69 5.38
C GLY A 105 18.86 -2.56 5.84
N TYR A 106 18.54 -3.64 6.53
CA TYR A 106 19.50 -4.66 6.96
C TYR A 106 19.08 -6.02 6.43
N MET A 107 20.07 -6.93 6.34
CA MET A 107 19.83 -8.33 6.05
C MET A 107 20.30 -9.17 7.23
N ALA A 108 19.54 -10.19 7.58
CA ALA A 108 19.90 -11.21 8.55
C ALA A 108 20.12 -12.53 7.79
N ASP A 109 21.36 -12.99 7.73
CA ASP A 109 21.73 -14.28 7.13
C ASP A 109 21.86 -15.33 8.23
N ILE A 110 21.09 -16.41 8.15
CA ILE A 110 21.19 -17.56 9.03
C ILE A 110 22.12 -18.59 8.38
N TYR A 111 23.24 -18.90 9.02
CA TYR A 111 24.28 -19.71 8.42
C TYR A 111 25.00 -20.61 9.42
N THR A 112 25.78 -21.57 8.90
CA THR A 112 26.78 -22.35 9.64
C THR A 112 28.14 -22.20 8.98
N THR A 113 29.20 -22.49 9.75
CA THR A 113 30.56 -22.56 9.24
C THR A 113 31.12 -23.94 9.51
N ASP A 114 31.65 -24.61 8.49
CA ASP A 114 32.29 -25.95 8.63
C ASP A 114 33.75 -25.84 9.07
N ALA A 115 34.39 -27.03 9.28
CA ALA A 115 35.77 -27.11 9.72
C ALA A 115 36.79 -26.55 8.68
N ASN A 116 36.38 -26.36 7.44
CA ASN A 116 37.19 -25.78 6.35
C ASN A 116 36.93 -24.29 6.18
N ASN A 117 36.21 -23.66 7.13
CA ASN A 117 35.80 -22.26 7.08
C ASN A 117 34.86 -21.95 5.90
N GLN A 118 34.15 -22.95 5.38
CA GLN A 118 33.11 -22.74 4.37
C GLN A 118 31.79 -22.44 5.07
N GLN A 119 31.13 -21.37 4.63
CA GLN A 119 29.83 -20.98 5.14
C GLN A 119 28.69 -21.53 4.27
N THR A 120 27.64 -22.00 4.91
CA THR A 120 26.39 -22.38 4.24
C THR A 120 25.25 -21.52 4.80
N ILE A 121 24.58 -20.77 3.93
CA ILE A 121 23.44 -19.91 4.26
C ILE A 121 22.15 -20.71 4.08
N TYR A 122 21.34 -20.79 5.12
CA TYR A 122 20.07 -21.53 5.16
C TYR A 122 18.85 -20.62 5.00
N ALA A 123 18.97 -19.37 5.40
CA ALA A 123 17.93 -18.34 5.20
C ALA A 123 18.56 -16.96 5.16
N THR A 124 17.90 -16.05 4.46
CA THR A 124 18.18 -14.62 4.49
C THR A 124 16.86 -13.86 4.56
N ILE A 125 16.77 -12.89 5.47
CA ILE A 125 15.59 -12.04 5.62
C ILE A 125 15.97 -10.58 5.76
N GLY A 126 15.20 -9.70 5.14
CA GLY A 126 15.37 -8.24 5.27
C GLY A 126 14.79 -7.71 6.57
N VAL A 127 15.36 -6.61 7.07
CA VAL A 127 14.82 -5.82 8.16
C VAL A 127 14.84 -4.36 7.72
N ASP A 128 13.67 -3.72 7.70
CA ASP A 128 13.53 -2.31 7.39
C ASP A 128 13.46 -1.49 8.68
N VAL A 129 14.39 -0.54 8.82
CA VAL A 129 14.40 0.40 9.94
C VAL A 129 14.01 1.78 9.41
N SER A 130 12.74 2.15 9.62
CA SER A 130 12.16 3.38 9.10
C SER A 130 11.18 3.98 10.09
N SER A 131 11.41 5.22 10.52
CA SER A 131 10.49 5.96 11.40
C SER A 131 9.23 6.45 10.68
N ASP A 132 9.30 6.59 9.34
CA ASP A 132 8.17 6.97 8.49
C ASP A 132 8.01 5.98 7.33
N TRP A 133 6.91 5.22 7.35
CA TRP A 133 6.60 4.21 6.31
C TRP A 133 6.47 4.81 4.91
N ALA A 134 6.04 6.07 4.81
CA ALA A 134 5.81 6.74 3.53
C ALA A 134 7.11 7.05 2.78
N ARG A 135 8.26 6.98 3.44
CA ARG A 135 9.59 7.16 2.82
C ARG A 135 9.94 6.00 1.89
N PHE A 136 9.63 4.76 2.32
CA PHE A 136 9.89 3.52 1.58
C PHE A 136 8.67 2.59 1.66
N PRO A 137 7.52 3.00 1.11
CA PRO A 137 6.31 2.21 1.20
C PRO A 137 6.44 0.96 0.34
N ARG A 138 6.09 -0.18 0.92
CA ARG A 138 5.81 -1.42 0.21
C ARG A 138 4.33 -1.69 0.35
N TYR A 139 3.60 -1.36 -0.71
CA TYR A 139 2.15 -1.21 -0.68
C TYR A 139 1.47 -2.40 -1.36
N GLY A 140 0.56 -3.05 -0.64
CA GLY A 140 -0.29 -4.12 -1.13
C GLY A 140 -1.77 -3.73 -1.05
N PHE A 141 -2.67 -4.66 -1.43
CA PHE A 141 -4.11 -4.46 -1.28
C PHE A 141 -4.80 -5.72 -0.80
N ILE A 142 -5.95 -5.54 -0.16
CA ILE A 142 -6.93 -6.55 0.21
C ILE A 142 -8.28 -6.15 -0.38
N ALA A 143 -9.12 -7.11 -0.78
CA ALA A 143 -10.33 -6.84 -1.56
C ALA A 143 -11.51 -7.75 -1.23
N SER A 144 -11.51 -8.40 -0.06
CA SER A 144 -12.59 -9.30 0.33
C SER A 144 -12.91 -9.14 1.82
N TYR A 145 -14.15 -8.81 2.12
CA TYR A 145 -14.63 -8.52 3.49
C TYR A 145 -15.88 -9.32 3.84
N GLY A 146 -16.05 -10.48 3.20
CA GLY A 146 -17.15 -11.40 3.43
C GLY A 146 -17.04 -12.11 4.79
N ASN A 147 -18.13 -12.75 5.21
CA ASN A 147 -18.19 -13.48 6.48
C ASN A 147 -17.35 -14.77 6.50
N ASP A 148 -16.82 -15.18 5.36
CA ASP A 148 -15.84 -16.26 5.24
C ASP A 148 -14.43 -15.84 5.69
N ARG A 149 -14.20 -14.54 5.88
CA ARG A 149 -12.95 -13.96 6.40
C ARG A 149 -12.95 -14.01 7.93
N THR A 150 -12.70 -15.21 8.47
CA THR A 150 -12.52 -15.37 9.91
C THR A 150 -11.21 -14.72 10.38
N SER A 151 -11.09 -14.44 11.67
CA SER A 151 -9.88 -13.85 12.25
C SER A 151 -8.60 -14.66 11.94
N ASP A 152 -8.69 -16.00 11.92
CA ASP A 152 -7.56 -16.87 11.56
C ASP A 152 -7.18 -16.76 10.07
N VAL A 153 -8.16 -16.63 9.19
CA VAL A 153 -7.92 -16.41 7.75
C VAL A 153 -7.24 -15.07 7.54
N ILE A 154 -7.71 -14.02 8.19
CA ILE A 154 -7.11 -12.67 8.17
C ILE A 154 -5.67 -12.72 8.69
N ALA A 155 -5.45 -13.37 9.85
CA ALA A 155 -4.11 -13.51 10.43
C ALA A 155 -3.14 -14.21 9.46
N SER A 156 -3.58 -15.27 8.81
CA SER A 156 -2.78 -16.02 7.85
C SER A 156 -2.43 -15.17 6.61
N GLU A 157 -3.39 -14.44 6.07
CA GLU A 157 -3.20 -13.55 4.90
C GLU A 157 -2.22 -12.42 5.23
N LEU A 158 -2.43 -11.73 6.35
CA LEU A 158 -1.54 -10.64 6.78
C LEU A 158 -0.15 -11.14 7.17
N SER A 159 -0.03 -12.32 7.77
CA SER A 159 1.27 -12.95 8.03
C SER A 159 2.04 -13.21 6.73
N MET A 160 1.37 -13.66 5.67
CA MET A 160 1.99 -13.84 4.35
C MET A 160 2.47 -12.51 3.77
N LEU A 161 1.66 -11.45 3.86
CA LEU A 161 2.03 -10.10 3.41
C LEU A 161 3.19 -9.54 4.24
N ASN A 162 3.20 -9.78 5.56
CA ASN A 162 4.31 -9.41 6.44
C ASN A 162 5.62 -10.09 6.04
N ARG A 163 5.59 -11.36 5.67
CA ARG A 163 6.77 -12.09 5.16
C ARG A 163 7.33 -11.46 3.86
N CYS A 164 6.48 -10.81 3.07
CA CYS A 164 6.87 -10.02 1.90
C CYS A 164 7.25 -8.57 2.25
N HIS A 165 7.31 -8.23 3.55
CA HIS A 165 7.61 -6.88 4.06
C HIS A 165 6.66 -5.80 3.55
N ILE A 166 5.42 -6.13 3.24
CA ILE A 166 4.36 -5.16 2.95
C ILE A 166 4.07 -4.37 4.22
N ASN A 167 4.20 -3.05 4.16
CA ASN A 167 4.06 -2.15 5.30
C ASN A 167 2.89 -1.17 5.17
N GLY A 168 2.10 -1.25 4.10
CA GLY A 168 0.89 -0.49 3.89
C GLY A 168 -0.11 -1.25 3.03
N LEU A 169 -1.38 -1.11 3.34
CA LEU A 169 -2.48 -1.85 2.70
C LEU A 169 -3.55 -0.91 2.19
N GLN A 170 -3.92 -1.08 0.93
CA GLN A 170 -5.13 -0.53 0.34
C GLN A 170 -6.30 -1.46 0.65
N PHE A 171 -7.35 -0.93 1.25
CA PHE A 171 -8.63 -1.61 1.43
C PHE A 171 -9.49 -1.35 0.20
N TYR A 172 -9.33 -2.18 -0.83
CA TYR A 172 -9.97 -2.01 -2.14
C TYR A 172 -11.44 -2.45 -2.08
N ASP A 173 -12.36 -1.64 -2.65
CA ASP A 173 -13.81 -1.91 -2.70
C ASP A 173 -14.46 -2.24 -1.34
N TRP A 174 -13.90 -1.69 -0.27
CA TRP A 174 -14.46 -1.86 1.09
C TRP A 174 -15.69 -1.00 1.32
N GLN A 175 -15.86 0.11 0.56
CA GLN A 175 -16.83 1.17 0.82
C GLN A 175 -18.27 0.78 0.47
N TYR A 176 -19.23 1.40 1.16
CA TYR A 176 -20.66 1.22 0.91
C TYR A 176 -21.10 1.85 -0.42
N LYS A 177 -20.71 3.11 -0.66
CA LYS A 177 -20.90 3.86 -1.90
C LYS A 177 -19.66 4.73 -2.17
N GLN A 178 -19.44 5.14 -3.42
CA GLN A 178 -18.31 6.02 -3.73
C GLN A 178 -18.46 7.39 -3.07
N HIS A 179 -19.67 7.97 -3.08
CA HIS A 179 -19.98 9.26 -2.47
C HIS A 179 -20.31 9.17 -0.96
N TRP A 180 -20.53 7.98 -0.45
CA TRP A 180 -20.81 7.72 0.98
C TRP A 180 -20.07 6.45 1.42
N PRO A 181 -18.75 6.54 1.67
CA PRO A 181 -17.93 5.34 1.86
C PRO A 181 -18.25 4.54 3.12
N LEU A 182 -18.64 5.18 4.22
CA LEU A 182 -18.99 4.49 5.46
C LEU A 182 -20.37 3.83 5.37
N GLY A 183 -20.45 2.54 5.65
CA GLY A 183 -21.71 1.85 5.81
C GLY A 183 -22.43 2.30 7.08
N GLY A 184 -23.42 3.17 6.95
CA GLY A 184 -24.15 3.76 8.09
C GLY A 184 -23.61 5.13 8.52
N THR A 185 -23.59 5.39 9.83
CA THR A 185 -23.04 6.60 10.44
C THR A 185 -22.01 6.23 11.50
N PRO A 186 -21.12 7.15 11.93
CA PRO A 186 -20.13 6.86 12.97
C PRO A 186 -20.72 6.27 14.26
N ASP A 187 -21.91 6.70 14.64
CA ASP A 187 -22.59 6.26 15.86
C ASP A 187 -23.47 5.01 15.64
N ASN A 188 -23.78 4.66 14.38
CA ASN A 188 -24.62 3.52 14.02
C ASN A 188 -24.18 2.88 12.71
N LEU A 189 -23.14 2.05 12.79
CA LEU A 189 -22.60 1.34 11.64
C LEU A 189 -23.54 0.22 11.19
N LEU A 190 -23.66 0.04 9.87
CA LEU A 190 -24.29 -1.15 9.31
C LEU A 190 -23.44 -2.38 9.67
N GLU A 191 -24.08 -3.49 10.04
CA GLU A 191 -23.42 -4.76 10.27
C GLU A 191 -22.78 -5.29 8.97
N SER A 192 -23.55 -5.21 7.88
CA SER A 192 -23.10 -5.58 6.54
C SER A 192 -23.74 -4.68 5.48
N TYR A 193 -23.10 -4.61 4.32
CA TYR A 193 -23.59 -3.86 3.16
C TYR A 193 -23.03 -4.45 1.87
N LYS A 194 -23.67 -4.10 0.74
CA LYS A 194 -23.18 -4.45 -0.60
C LYS A 194 -22.18 -3.41 -1.10
N ASP A 195 -21.06 -3.85 -1.65
CA ASP A 195 -20.12 -3.01 -2.39
C ASP A 195 -20.61 -2.71 -3.81
N ILE A 196 -19.75 -2.10 -4.63
CA ILE A 196 -20.05 -1.77 -6.03
C ILE A 196 -20.38 -3.01 -6.89
N ALA A 197 -19.75 -4.13 -6.63
CA ALA A 197 -19.97 -5.40 -7.35
C ALA A 197 -21.04 -6.32 -6.71
N ASN A 198 -21.87 -5.75 -5.83
CA ASN A 198 -22.90 -6.46 -5.05
C ASN A 198 -22.37 -7.60 -4.16
N ARG A 199 -21.08 -7.55 -3.77
CA ARG A 199 -20.51 -8.47 -2.78
C ARG A 199 -20.87 -8.01 -1.38
N ASP A 200 -21.04 -8.98 -0.46
CA ASP A 200 -21.27 -8.65 0.95
C ASP A 200 -19.97 -8.26 1.64
N ASN A 201 -19.94 -7.05 2.21
CA ASN A 201 -18.91 -6.58 3.11
C ASN A 201 -19.44 -6.49 4.53
N TYR A 202 -18.68 -6.98 5.51
CA TYR A 202 -19.00 -6.95 6.92
C TYR A 202 -18.10 -5.96 7.66
N THR A 203 -18.71 -5.04 8.40
CA THR A 203 -17.97 -4.02 9.16
C THR A 203 -17.05 -4.62 10.20
N SER A 204 -17.42 -5.75 10.83
CA SER A 204 -16.58 -6.48 11.76
C SER A 204 -15.31 -7.01 11.10
N VAL A 205 -15.40 -7.51 9.86
CA VAL A 205 -14.26 -8.00 9.08
C VAL A 205 -13.32 -6.85 8.70
N VAL A 206 -13.85 -5.72 8.26
CA VAL A 206 -13.03 -4.53 7.99
C VAL A 206 -12.25 -4.09 9.23
N LYS A 207 -12.91 -4.04 10.40
CA LYS A 207 -12.28 -3.71 11.69
C LYS A 207 -11.18 -4.71 12.08
N ASP A 208 -11.43 -6.00 11.87
CA ASP A 208 -10.45 -7.04 12.20
C ASP A 208 -9.21 -6.94 11.31
N TYR A 209 -9.38 -6.71 10.00
CA TYR A 209 -8.24 -6.45 9.10
C TYR A 209 -7.42 -5.23 9.55
N ILE A 210 -8.06 -4.12 9.92
CA ILE A 210 -7.35 -2.92 10.40
C ILE A 210 -6.55 -3.24 11.66
N ALA A 211 -7.18 -3.87 12.65
CA ALA A 211 -6.54 -4.18 13.92
C ALA A 211 -5.34 -5.14 13.75
N GLN A 212 -5.52 -6.19 12.95
CA GLN A 212 -4.45 -7.14 12.69
C GLN A 212 -3.32 -6.54 11.83
N ALA A 213 -3.64 -5.71 10.81
CA ALA A 213 -2.64 -4.98 10.04
C ALA A 213 -1.77 -4.10 10.96
N HIS A 214 -2.39 -3.38 11.89
CA HIS A 214 -1.67 -2.58 12.89
C HIS A 214 -0.78 -3.42 13.80
N SER A 215 -1.17 -4.65 14.14
CA SER A 215 -0.33 -5.55 14.94
C SER A 215 0.97 -5.93 14.24
N PHE A 216 0.97 -5.98 12.90
CA PHE A 216 2.16 -6.16 12.06
C PHE A 216 2.89 -4.85 11.73
N GLY A 217 2.45 -3.71 12.28
CA GLY A 217 3.01 -2.40 11.97
C GLY A 217 2.67 -1.86 10.57
N MET A 218 1.72 -2.49 9.87
CA MET A 218 1.25 -2.04 8.56
C MET A 218 0.31 -0.85 8.71
N LYS A 219 0.29 0.02 7.68
CA LYS A 219 -0.67 1.12 7.57
C LYS A 219 -1.91 0.68 6.79
N ALA A 220 -3.08 1.03 7.31
CA ALA A 220 -4.37 0.74 6.70
C ALA A 220 -4.91 1.99 6.00
N MET A 221 -5.04 1.93 4.67
CA MET A 221 -5.51 3.04 3.84
C MET A 221 -6.86 2.66 3.22
N PHE A 222 -7.92 3.41 3.51
CA PHE A 222 -9.17 3.15 2.81
C PHE A 222 -9.13 3.67 1.37
N TYR A 223 -9.68 2.88 0.46
CA TYR A 223 -9.78 3.21 -0.95
C TYR A 223 -11.06 3.99 -1.24
N ASN A 224 -10.97 4.99 -2.10
CA ASN A 224 -12.12 5.58 -2.77
C ASN A 224 -11.68 6.38 -4.02
N LEU A 225 -12.63 6.65 -4.92
CA LEU A 225 -12.40 7.53 -6.06
C LEU A 225 -12.37 9.00 -5.63
N CYS A 226 -11.56 9.82 -6.33
CA CYS A 226 -11.54 11.25 -6.06
C CYS A 226 -12.80 11.98 -6.54
N PHE A 227 -13.56 11.40 -7.47
CA PHE A 227 -14.66 12.09 -8.16
C PHE A 227 -15.78 11.16 -8.67
N GLY A 228 -15.99 10.02 -7.99
CA GLY A 228 -17.02 9.03 -8.37
C GLY A 228 -18.27 9.11 -7.48
N VAL A 229 -19.44 8.97 -8.08
CA VAL A 229 -20.72 8.89 -7.37
C VAL A 229 -21.62 7.82 -7.99
N PHE A 230 -22.51 7.23 -7.22
CA PHE A 230 -23.53 6.30 -7.74
C PHE A 230 -24.75 7.03 -8.29
N ASP A 231 -25.65 6.32 -8.96
CA ASP A 231 -26.85 6.86 -9.56
C ASP A 231 -27.84 7.45 -8.55
N ASP A 232 -27.79 6.99 -7.29
CA ASP A 232 -28.63 7.45 -6.19
C ASP A 232 -28.04 8.63 -5.39
N ALA A 233 -26.90 9.17 -5.80
CA ALA A 233 -26.12 10.16 -5.04
C ALA A 233 -26.88 11.47 -4.76
N LYS A 234 -27.82 11.86 -5.62
CA LYS A 234 -28.66 13.03 -5.40
C LYS A 234 -29.51 12.92 -4.13
N ALA A 235 -30.00 11.72 -3.82
CA ALA A 235 -30.75 11.46 -2.59
C ALA A 235 -29.87 11.61 -1.33
N ASP A 236 -28.56 11.44 -1.49
CA ASP A 236 -27.56 11.57 -0.43
C ASP A 236 -26.90 12.98 -0.39
N GLY A 237 -27.45 13.95 -1.16
CA GLY A 237 -27.04 15.35 -1.09
C GLY A 237 -26.02 15.79 -2.15
N VAL A 238 -25.68 14.95 -3.13
CA VAL A 238 -24.82 15.35 -4.24
C VAL A 238 -25.58 16.29 -5.19
N GLY A 239 -25.04 17.48 -5.41
CA GLY A 239 -25.68 18.51 -6.23
C GLY A 239 -25.56 18.26 -7.74
N ASP A 240 -26.61 18.58 -8.51
CA ASP A 240 -26.61 18.41 -9.98
C ASP A 240 -25.48 19.18 -10.67
N HIS A 241 -25.12 20.34 -10.16
CA HIS A 241 -24.08 21.19 -10.72
C HIS A 241 -22.63 20.73 -10.36
N TRP A 242 -22.49 19.61 -9.66
CA TRP A 242 -21.17 19.03 -9.36
C TRP A 242 -20.68 18.09 -10.45
N TYR A 243 -21.61 17.51 -11.25
CA TYR A 243 -21.25 16.53 -12.27
C TYR A 243 -20.42 17.14 -13.41
N ILE A 244 -19.62 16.31 -14.08
CA ILE A 244 -18.96 16.62 -15.34
C ILE A 244 -19.68 15.92 -16.48
N TYR A 245 -19.57 16.54 -17.66
CA TYR A 245 -20.33 16.17 -18.83
C TYR A 245 -19.43 16.06 -20.05
N THR A 246 -19.75 15.12 -20.96
CA THR A 246 -19.04 14.94 -22.22
C THR A 246 -19.41 15.97 -23.27
N ASP A 247 -20.34 16.88 -22.97
CA ASP A 247 -20.80 17.97 -23.87
C ASP A 247 -21.15 19.25 -23.10
N GLN A 248 -21.03 20.39 -23.80
CA GLN A 248 -21.23 21.72 -23.22
C GLN A 248 -22.69 22.01 -22.78
N ASN A 249 -23.66 21.25 -23.28
CA ASN A 249 -25.07 21.45 -22.98
C ASN A 249 -25.50 20.59 -21.77
N HIS A 250 -24.56 19.96 -21.06
CA HIS A 250 -24.77 19.04 -19.93
C HIS A 250 -25.86 17.98 -20.18
N SER A 251 -25.93 17.49 -21.43
CA SER A 251 -26.92 16.48 -21.80
C SER A 251 -26.53 15.07 -21.44
N LYS A 252 -25.21 14.81 -21.27
CA LYS A 252 -24.68 13.48 -20.98
C LYS A 252 -23.55 13.57 -19.94
N CYS A 253 -23.81 13.11 -18.72
CA CYS A 253 -22.77 12.96 -17.69
C CYS A 253 -21.67 12.00 -18.14
N ASP A 254 -20.42 12.33 -17.84
CA ASP A 254 -19.33 11.36 -17.95
C ASP A 254 -19.45 10.29 -16.85
N ARG A 255 -19.12 9.06 -17.19
CA ARG A 255 -19.23 7.93 -16.26
C ARG A 255 -18.32 6.78 -16.65
N HIS A 256 -17.95 5.96 -15.69
CA HIS A 256 -17.51 4.60 -15.90
C HIS A 256 -18.74 3.69 -16.02
N GLN A 257 -18.97 3.19 -17.20
CA GLN A 257 -20.02 2.19 -17.41
C GLN A 257 -19.56 0.84 -16.87
N LEU A 258 -20.34 0.27 -15.96
CA LEU A 258 -20.05 -0.99 -15.29
C LEU A 258 -21.00 -2.10 -15.75
N PRO A 259 -20.72 -3.38 -15.41
CA PRO A 259 -21.63 -4.48 -15.71
C PRO A 259 -23.03 -4.23 -15.12
N SER A 260 -24.06 -4.65 -15.84
CA SER A 260 -25.46 -4.38 -15.48
C SER A 260 -25.93 -5.09 -14.19
N ASP A 261 -25.18 -6.08 -13.72
CA ASP A 261 -25.41 -6.79 -12.46
C ASP A 261 -24.68 -6.15 -11.28
N TRP A 262 -23.90 -5.09 -11.53
CA TRP A 262 -23.29 -4.29 -10.48
C TRP A 262 -24.29 -3.27 -9.90
N LYS A 263 -23.94 -2.71 -8.75
CA LYS A 263 -24.84 -1.84 -7.96
C LYS A 263 -25.22 -0.54 -8.69
N SER A 264 -24.30 0.04 -9.45
CA SER A 264 -24.45 1.29 -10.18
C SER A 264 -23.34 1.46 -11.19
N ASP A 265 -23.55 2.27 -12.26
CA ASP A 265 -22.46 2.95 -12.93
C ASP A 265 -21.79 3.94 -11.96
N ILE A 266 -20.59 4.36 -12.27
CA ILE A 266 -19.92 5.42 -11.52
C ILE A 266 -19.98 6.70 -12.34
N TYR A 267 -20.86 7.62 -11.97
CA TYR A 267 -20.93 8.96 -12.54
C TYR A 267 -19.82 9.83 -11.98
N LEU A 268 -19.32 10.77 -12.77
CA LEU A 268 -18.17 11.57 -12.40
C LEU A 268 -18.61 13.00 -12.04
N VAL A 269 -17.97 13.54 -11.02
CA VAL A 269 -18.16 14.92 -10.57
C VAL A 269 -16.88 15.74 -10.74
N ASN A 270 -16.98 17.05 -10.80
CA ASN A 270 -15.84 17.94 -10.99
C ASN A 270 -14.94 17.94 -9.73
N PRO A 271 -13.72 17.40 -9.78
CA PRO A 271 -12.84 17.38 -8.63
C PRO A 271 -12.37 18.77 -8.18
N SER A 272 -12.55 19.82 -9.01
CA SER A 272 -12.31 21.22 -8.64
C SER A 272 -13.45 21.84 -7.85
N ASN A 273 -14.65 21.22 -7.86
CA ASN A 273 -15.82 21.76 -7.19
C ASN A 273 -15.63 21.75 -5.68
N LYS A 274 -15.73 22.92 -5.04
CA LYS A 274 -15.50 23.05 -3.60
C LYS A 274 -16.58 22.37 -2.75
N ASP A 275 -17.81 22.36 -3.22
CA ASP A 275 -18.91 21.70 -2.48
C ASP A 275 -18.72 20.18 -2.50
N TRP A 276 -18.26 19.60 -3.64
CA TRP A 276 -17.87 18.20 -3.71
C TRP A 276 -16.68 17.87 -2.79
N GLN A 277 -15.63 18.72 -2.83
CA GLN A 277 -14.47 18.53 -1.96
C GLN A 277 -14.86 18.52 -0.48
N ASN A 278 -15.70 19.48 -0.06
CA ASN A 278 -16.19 19.56 1.31
C ASN A 278 -17.09 18.36 1.66
N TYR A 279 -17.99 18.00 0.76
CA TYR A 279 -18.88 16.85 0.95
C TYR A 279 -18.09 15.56 1.19
N LEU A 280 -17.12 15.24 0.30
CA LEU A 280 -16.35 14.01 0.46
C LEU A 280 -15.40 14.09 1.67
N ALA A 281 -14.86 15.25 1.99
CA ALA A 281 -14.07 15.45 3.20
C ALA A 281 -14.89 15.17 4.48
N ASP A 282 -16.15 15.63 4.55
CA ASP A 282 -17.06 15.31 5.66
C ASP A 282 -17.34 13.80 5.74
N ARG A 283 -17.52 13.12 4.61
CA ARG A 283 -17.70 11.66 4.58
C ARG A 283 -16.42 10.91 5.00
N ASN A 284 -15.25 11.41 4.64
CA ASN A 284 -13.97 10.85 5.10
C ASN A 284 -13.76 11.07 6.61
N ASP A 285 -14.20 12.21 7.17
CA ASP A 285 -14.19 12.43 8.63
C ASP A 285 -15.05 11.40 9.36
N ASP A 286 -16.22 11.05 8.79
CA ASP A 286 -17.09 9.98 9.33
C ASP A 286 -16.36 8.62 9.31
N VAL A 287 -15.60 8.31 8.24
CA VAL A 287 -14.79 7.10 8.16
C VAL A 287 -13.73 7.07 9.26
N TYR A 288 -12.94 8.13 9.39
CA TYR A 288 -11.88 8.20 10.40
C TYR A 288 -12.40 8.17 11.84
N LYS A 289 -13.60 8.71 12.07
CA LYS A 289 -14.25 8.66 13.37
C LYS A 289 -14.71 7.25 13.76
N ALA A 290 -15.13 6.46 12.77
CA ALA A 290 -15.72 5.14 12.99
C ALA A 290 -14.71 3.98 12.91
N LEU A 291 -13.65 4.13 12.10
CA LEU A 291 -12.69 3.10 11.74
C LEU A 291 -11.26 3.66 11.84
N ASP A 292 -10.36 2.88 12.41
CA ASP A 292 -8.97 3.31 12.69
C ASP A 292 -8.06 3.24 11.45
N PHE A 293 -8.51 3.83 10.34
CA PHE A 293 -7.68 3.98 9.15
C PHE A 293 -6.59 5.04 9.34
N ASP A 294 -5.40 4.75 8.82
CA ASP A 294 -4.24 5.67 8.83
C ASP A 294 -4.33 6.76 7.77
N GLY A 295 -5.11 6.53 6.73
CA GLY A 295 -5.23 7.47 5.64
C GLY A 295 -6.15 7.04 4.50
N PHE A 296 -6.10 7.79 3.41
CA PHE A 296 -6.95 7.67 2.25
C PHE A 296 -6.14 7.33 0.99
N HIS A 297 -6.52 6.27 0.28
CA HIS A 297 -6.02 5.95 -1.06
C HIS A 297 -6.98 6.54 -2.10
N ILE A 298 -6.51 7.57 -2.78
CA ILE A 298 -7.26 8.30 -3.81
C ILE A 298 -7.04 7.63 -5.17
N ASP A 299 -8.10 7.22 -5.84
CA ASP A 299 -8.01 6.56 -7.14
C ASP A 299 -8.63 7.38 -8.28
N GLN A 300 -8.31 6.96 -9.50
CA GLN A 300 -8.82 7.49 -10.77
C GLN A 300 -8.33 8.90 -11.15
N LEU A 301 -7.11 9.29 -10.75
CA LEU A 301 -6.51 10.57 -11.13
C LEU A 301 -5.89 10.49 -12.55
N GLY A 302 -6.73 10.14 -13.53
CA GLY A 302 -6.34 9.95 -14.93
C GLY A 302 -6.99 10.93 -15.89
N ASP A 303 -6.52 10.89 -17.15
CA ASP A 303 -7.12 11.66 -18.23
C ASP A 303 -8.47 11.10 -18.66
N ARG A 304 -9.44 11.97 -18.90
CA ARG A 304 -10.77 11.64 -19.39
C ARG A 304 -11.07 12.27 -20.76
N GLY A 305 -10.10 12.98 -21.33
CA GLY A 305 -10.30 13.78 -22.54
C GLY A 305 -10.90 15.14 -22.22
N THR A 306 -11.88 15.58 -22.99
CA THR A 306 -12.50 16.90 -22.83
C THR A 306 -13.85 16.77 -22.14
N ASP A 307 -13.93 17.24 -20.91
CA ASP A 307 -15.14 17.33 -20.12
C ASP A 307 -15.52 18.77 -19.81
N TYR A 308 -16.79 18.96 -19.52
CA TYR A 308 -17.39 20.26 -19.22
C TYR A 308 -18.10 20.20 -17.87
N ASP A 309 -18.11 21.33 -17.17
CA ASP A 309 -18.93 21.51 -15.97
C ASP A 309 -20.42 21.73 -16.33
N TYR A 310 -21.25 21.83 -15.33
CA TYR A 310 -22.69 22.08 -15.48
C TYR A 310 -23.00 23.37 -16.27
N TYR A 311 -22.09 24.34 -16.28
CA TYR A 311 -22.26 25.64 -16.94
C TYR A 311 -21.65 25.67 -18.35
N GLY A 312 -21.15 24.52 -18.86
CA GLY A 312 -20.57 24.39 -20.18
C GLY A 312 -19.12 24.86 -20.28
N SER A 313 -18.46 25.17 -19.17
CA SER A 313 -17.04 25.50 -19.14
C SER A 313 -16.19 24.23 -19.14
N GLN A 314 -15.10 24.23 -19.90
CA GLN A 314 -14.19 23.09 -19.92
C GLN A 314 -13.55 22.87 -18.54
N VAL A 315 -13.56 21.63 -18.06
CA VAL A 315 -12.93 21.24 -16.80
C VAL A 315 -11.46 20.97 -17.02
N ASN A 316 -10.61 21.52 -16.14
CA ASN A 316 -9.19 21.18 -16.08
C ASN A 316 -8.97 20.12 -15.00
N LEU A 317 -9.00 18.84 -15.39
CA LEU A 317 -8.86 17.71 -14.49
C LEU A 317 -7.53 17.71 -13.71
N PRO A 318 -6.35 17.97 -14.32
CA PRO A 318 -5.09 18.03 -13.56
C PRO A 318 -5.12 19.04 -12.40
N ASN A 319 -5.65 20.25 -12.65
CA ASN A 319 -5.83 21.26 -11.60
C ASN A 319 -6.89 20.83 -10.58
N GLY A 320 -7.93 20.14 -11.03
CA GLY A 320 -8.97 19.57 -10.18
C GLY A 320 -8.41 18.57 -9.19
N TYR A 321 -7.62 17.61 -9.65
CA TYR A 321 -6.97 16.62 -8.81
C TYR A 321 -6.01 17.26 -7.80
N ALA A 322 -5.18 18.19 -8.25
CA ALA A 322 -4.28 18.93 -7.35
C ALA A 322 -5.06 19.71 -6.27
N SER A 323 -6.19 20.33 -6.64
CA SER A 323 -7.08 21.03 -5.70
C SER A 323 -7.76 20.07 -4.72
N PHE A 324 -8.20 18.91 -5.20
CA PHE A 324 -8.84 17.88 -4.38
C PHE A 324 -7.86 17.30 -3.34
N ILE A 325 -6.66 16.90 -3.76
CA ILE A 325 -5.62 16.37 -2.87
C ILE A 325 -5.31 17.38 -1.75
N ARG A 326 -5.16 18.67 -2.12
CA ARG A 326 -4.92 19.73 -1.14
C ARG A 326 -6.07 19.85 -0.14
N ALA A 327 -7.32 19.83 -0.61
CA ALA A 327 -8.49 19.91 0.27
C ALA A 327 -8.54 18.75 1.27
N MET A 328 -8.25 17.50 0.83
CA MET A 328 -8.20 16.35 1.73
C MET A 328 -7.05 16.47 2.75
N LYS A 329 -5.89 16.96 2.31
CA LYS A 329 -4.74 17.17 3.19
C LYS A 329 -4.98 18.26 4.24
N GLU A 330 -5.57 19.37 3.82
CA GLU A 330 -5.93 20.49 4.71
C GLU A 330 -6.98 20.08 5.76
N ARG A 331 -7.94 19.23 5.36
CA ARG A 331 -8.98 18.75 6.27
C ARG A 331 -8.43 17.81 7.34
N GLN A 332 -7.53 16.89 6.96
CA GLN A 332 -6.96 15.87 7.84
C GLN A 332 -5.42 15.84 7.70
N PRO A 333 -4.70 16.84 8.26
CA PRO A 333 -3.24 16.99 8.04
C PRO A 333 -2.42 15.83 8.62
N ASP A 334 -2.93 15.16 9.66
CA ASP A 334 -2.26 14.02 10.30
C ASP A 334 -2.51 12.69 9.57
N LYS A 335 -3.47 12.65 8.64
CA LYS A 335 -3.78 11.45 7.86
C LYS A 335 -2.94 11.39 6.59
N ARG A 336 -2.47 10.19 6.27
CA ARG A 336 -1.67 9.96 5.07
C ARG A 336 -2.56 9.86 3.83
N LEU A 337 -2.04 10.35 2.71
CA LEU A 337 -2.66 10.19 1.41
C LEU A 337 -1.75 9.32 0.53
N VAL A 338 -2.37 8.38 -0.17
CA VAL A 338 -1.76 7.61 -1.27
C VAL A 338 -2.61 7.88 -2.49
N MET A 339 -2.04 7.86 -3.70
CA MET A 339 -2.83 8.06 -4.90
C MET A 339 -2.43 7.08 -6.00
N ASN A 340 -3.40 6.68 -6.81
CA ASN A 340 -3.17 6.06 -8.11
C ASN A 340 -3.06 7.14 -9.17
N ALA A 341 -1.85 7.55 -9.47
CA ALA A 341 -1.53 8.63 -10.41
C ALA A 341 -1.47 8.12 -11.85
N VAL A 342 -2.61 7.74 -12.42
CA VAL A 342 -2.70 7.13 -13.76
C VAL A 342 -1.97 7.96 -14.84
N SER A 343 -2.05 9.29 -14.75
CA SER A 343 -1.40 10.23 -15.68
C SER A 343 -0.41 11.16 -14.95
N ASN A 344 0.08 10.78 -13.77
CA ASN A 344 0.92 11.59 -12.88
C ASN A 344 0.31 12.94 -12.43
N TYR A 345 -0.99 13.14 -12.63
CA TYR A 345 -1.67 14.35 -12.21
C TYR A 345 -1.75 14.43 -10.69
N GLY A 346 -1.38 15.59 -10.13
CA GLY A 346 -1.39 15.83 -8.69
C GLY A 346 -0.23 15.19 -7.90
N SER A 347 0.73 14.52 -8.57
CA SER A 347 1.86 13.83 -7.91
C SER A 347 2.69 14.77 -7.03
N ASP A 348 2.82 16.05 -7.42
CA ASP A 348 3.54 17.07 -6.66
C ASP A 348 2.81 17.55 -5.40
N LYS A 349 1.54 17.15 -5.21
CA LYS A 349 0.72 17.54 -4.06
C LYS A 349 0.60 16.46 -3.00
N ILE A 350 0.90 15.20 -3.36
CA ILE A 350 0.71 14.05 -2.44
C ILE A 350 1.80 13.98 -1.37
N VAL A 351 2.98 14.50 -1.64
CA VAL A 351 4.19 14.33 -0.82
C VAL A 351 4.38 15.47 0.18
N SER A 352 3.61 16.53 0.11
CA SER A 352 3.77 17.74 0.93
C SER A 352 3.03 17.69 2.26
#